data_e55a7ec906e94baabaf01b0a2fba0079
#
_entry.id   e55a7ec906e94baabaf01b0a2fba0079
#
_cell.length_a   1.000
_cell.length_b   1.000
_cell.length_c   1.000
_cell.angle_alpha   90.00
_cell.angle_beta   90.00
_cell.angle_gamma   90.00
#
_symmetry.space_group_name_H-M   'P 1'
#
loop_
_entity.id
_entity.type
_entity.pdbx_description
1 polymer ?
#
loop_
_entity_poly.entity_id
_entity_poly.type
_entity_poly.pdbx_seq_one_letter_code
_entity_poly.pdbx_strand_id
1 'polypeptide(L)'
;MKSFLDSNFLLQSETAQKLYHEHAAKMPIIDYHCHFIPHPIADNYQFADLPEIWLRGDHYKWRAMRANGVPETYITGDKPAYEKFEKWAESLQYAMRNPLYHWTHLELSRIFGIDKVLNPSTAREIYDECTAKLQTPEFRAQAIMERMNVEVVCTTDDPIDDLKYHTQIRQSSLKTKVLPAWRPDKAMAIENVDTYNEYLTKLEAAADMSILNFKNLIDALQKRHDFFASQGCRLSDHGILTFYAEPYTDAEIEAIFLKARMKKELTVEEIDKFRSAMLYEFAVMDAKSDWVQQFHYGATRNNNVRMFKQLGPDTGYDAIGDAEVAAPLARFLSRLDEEGVLAKSIFYNLNPRDNELLMTTIYSFNDGTVPGKMQYGSGWWFLDQIHGMEKQMNALSDLGLLSRFVGMLTDSRSFLSYPRHEYFRRILCNILGREVEDGLLPASELSFIGKMVEDISYNNAKGYFKF
;
A
#
# COMPACT_ATOMS: atom_id res chain seq x y z
N MET A 1 -28.80 11.45 19.69
CA MET A 1 -28.01 10.93 18.54
C MET A 1 -26.55 11.31 18.75
N LYS A 2 -25.62 10.40 18.41
CA LYS A 2 -24.18 10.75 18.40
C LYS A 2 -23.92 11.78 17.29
N SER A 3 -23.02 12.73 17.52
CA SER A 3 -22.56 13.65 16.49
C SER A 3 -21.76 12.90 15.42
N PHE A 4 -21.79 13.39 14.19
CA PHE A 4 -20.95 12.85 13.13
C PHE A 4 -19.47 13.16 13.42
N LEU A 5 -18.60 12.17 13.36
CA LEU A 5 -17.17 12.24 13.66
C LEU A 5 -16.82 12.79 15.07
N ASP A 6 -17.67 12.53 16.07
CA ASP A 6 -17.31 12.83 17.45
C ASP A 6 -16.06 12.04 17.91
N SER A 7 -15.59 12.31 19.12
CA SER A 7 -14.40 11.64 19.68
C SER A 7 -14.54 10.12 19.71
N ASN A 8 -15.77 9.60 19.72
CA ASN A 8 -16.11 8.17 19.76
C ASN A 8 -16.61 7.63 18.43
N PHE A 9 -16.33 8.33 17.32
CA PHE A 9 -16.67 7.86 15.98
C PHE A 9 -16.21 6.40 15.77
N LEU A 10 -17.09 5.54 15.27
CA LEU A 10 -16.96 4.08 15.11
C LEU A 10 -16.83 3.28 16.42
N LEU A 11 -16.68 3.90 17.58
CA LEU A 11 -16.54 3.21 18.86
C LEU A 11 -17.92 3.06 19.52
N GLN A 12 -18.47 1.85 19.48
CA GLN A 12 -19.87 1.60 19.87
C GLN A 12 -20.05 1.23 21.35
N SER A 13 -18.97 0.76 22.00
CA SER A 13 -18.99 0.32 23.40
C SER A 13 -18.02 1.11 24.28
N GLU A 14 -18.21 1.11 25.60
CA GLU A 14 -17.29 1.76 26.55
C GLU A 14 -15.90 1.12 26.50
N THR A 15 -15.84 -0.19 26.37
CA THR A 15 -14.58 -0.92 26.22
C THR A 15 -13.84 -0.55 24.94
N ALA A 16 -14.56 -0.42 23.80
CA ALA A 16 -13.96 0.05 22.54
C ALA A 16 -13.38 1.46 22.68
N GLN A 17 -14.09 2.36 23.34
CA GLN A 17 -13.63 3.74 23.60
C GLN A 17 -12.37 3.72 24.47
N LYS A 18 -12.34 2.92 25.54
CA LYS A 18 -11.16 2.76 26.39
C LYS A 18 -9.95 2.23 25.62
N LEU A 19 -10.12 1.14 24.88
CA LEU A 19 -9.04 0.54 24.05
C LEU A 19 -8.49 1.56 23.05
N TYR A 20 -9.34 2.35 22.44
CA TYR A 20 -8.89 3.36 21.49
C TYR A 20 -8.17 4.52 22.18
N HIS A 21 -8.80 5.20 23.14
CA HIS A 21 -8.26 6.43 23.71
C HIS A 21 -7.05 6.21 24.62
N GLU A 22 -7.00 5.08 25.35
CA GLU A 22 -5.90 4.79 26.26
C GLU A 22 -4.71 4.13 25.55
N HIS A 23 -4.95 3.37 24.47
CA HIS A 23 -3.94 2.55 23.78
C HIS A 23 -3.70 2.99 22.33
N ALA A 24 -4.65 2.75 21.42
CA ALA A 24 -4.43 2.90 19.98
C ALA A 24 -4.10 4.35 19.53
N ALA A 25 -4.82 5.33 20.08
CA ALA A 25 -4.70 6.74 19.67
C ALA A 25 -3.32 7.33 19.95
N LYS A 26 -2.59 6.79 20.92
CA LYS A 26 -1.26 7.27 21.33
C LYS A 26 -0.12 6.73 20.49
N MET A 27 -0.37 5.68 19.69
CA MET A 27 0.67 5.01 18.92
C MET A 27 1.09 5.87 17.73
N PRO A 28 2.40 5.99 17.46
CA PRO A 28 2.90 6.58 16.22
C PRO A 28 2.39 5.82 14.99
N ILE A 29 2.60 6.40 13.81
CA ILE A 29 2.29 5.76 12.54
C ILE A 29 3.57 5.21 11.93
N ILE A 30 3.54 3.93 11.55
CA ILE A 30 4.46 3.30 10.63
C ILE A 30 3.65 2.98 9.37
N ASP A 31 3.88 3.76 8.31
CA ASP A 31 3.24 3.56 7.01
C ASP A 31 4.22 2.81 6.09
N TYR A 32 4.29 1.50 6.27
CA TYR A 32 5.31 0.65 5.64
C TYR A 32 5.04 0.35 4.16
N HIS A 33 3.97 0.90 3.58
CA HIS A 33 3.72 0.91 2.14
C HIS A 33 2.82 2.07 1.75
N CYS A 34 3.34 2.93 0.88
CA CYS A 34 2.60 4.02 0.25
C CYS A 34 3.18 4.35 -1.13
N HIS A 35 2.47 5.17 -1.87
CA HIS A 35 2.90 5.66 -3.20
C HIS A 35 3.27 7.15 -3.18
N PHE A 36 3.79 7.66 -2.07
CA PHE A 36 4.29 9.02 -2.02
C PHE A 36 5.49 9.20 -2.94
N ILE A 37 5.48 10.28 -3.69
CA ILE A 37 6.67 10.73 -4.41
C ILE A 37 7.59 11.38 -3.38
N PRO A 38 8.87 10.97 -3.25
CA PRO A 38 9.77 11.48 -2.21
C PRO A 38 10.19 12.95 -2.42
N HIS A 39 10.13 13.48 -3.66
CA HIS A 39 10.52 14.85 -3.97
C HIS A 39 9.77 15.92 -3.15
N PRO A 40 8.42 15.93 -3.01
CA PRO A 40 7.73 16.88 -2.15
C PRO A 40 8.14 16.81 -0.67
N ILE A 41 8.52 15.62 -0.18
CA ILE A 41 9.03 15.48 1.18
C ILE A 41 10.42 16.13 1.29
N ALA A 42 11.30 15.83 0.34
CA ALA A 42 12.67 16.36 0.32
C ALA A 42 12.71 17.90 0.29
N ASP A 43 11.85 18.51 -0.52
CA ASP A 43 11.78 19.94 -0.68
C ASP A 43 10.91 20.66 0.37
N ASN A 44 10.32 19.89 1.30
CA ASN A 44 9.32 20.41 2.25
C ASN A 44 8.25 21.24 1.53
N TYR A 45 7.65 20.63 0.50
CA TYR A 45 6.79 21.28 -0.47
C TYR A 45 5.58 21.98 0.16
N GLN A 46 5.27 23.15 -0.36
CA GLN A 46 4.06 23.90 -0.02
C GLN A 46 3.03 23.71 -1.13
N PHE A 47 1.92 23.06 -0.80
CA PHE A 47 0.84 22.81 -1.75
C PHE A 47 0.09 24.12 -2.07
N ALA A 48 -0.23 24.31 -3.35
CA ALA A 48 -0.89 25.52 -3.82
C ALA A 48 -2.35 25.64 -3.33
N ASP A 49 -3.05 24.51 -3.31
CA ASP A 49 -4.47 24.47 -2.94
C ASP A 49 -4.89 23.06 -2.49
N LEU A 50 -6.15 22.94 -2.05
CA LEU A 50 -6.72 21.69 -1.56
C LEU A 50 -6.85 20.61 -2.66
N PRO A 51 -7.27 20.90 -3.92
CA PRO A 51 -7.24 19.92 -5.01
C PRO A 51 -5.86 19.35 -5.31
N GLU A 52 -4.80 20.13 -5.24
CA GLU A 52 -3.45 19.63 -5.50
C GLU A 52 -3.04 18.55 -4.52
N ILE A 53 -3.22 18.77 -3.22
CA ILE A 53 -2.85 17.79 -2.19
C ILE A 53 -3.85 16.63 -2.09
N TRP A 54 -5.08 16.81 -2.52
CA TRP A 54 -6.19 15.88 -2.24
C TRP A 54 -6.71 15.10 -3.44
N LEU A 55 -6.84 15.76 -4.61
CA LEU A 55 -7.42 15.14 -5.79
C LEU A 55 -6.37 14.65 -6.80
N ARG A 56 -5.15 15.20 -6.74
CA ARG A 56 -4.10 14.84 -7.68
C ARG A 56 -3.66 13.39 -7.48
N GLY A 57 -3.91 12.55 -8.49
CA GLY A 57 -3.54 11.14 -8.47
C GLY A 57 -4.45 10.24 -7.62
N ASP A 58 -5.54 10.76 -7.04
CA ASP A 58 -6.48 9.96 -6.26
C ASP A 58 -7.54 9.30 -7.15
N HIS A 59 -7.21 8.13 -7.65
CA HIS A 59 -8.12 7.37 -8.51
C HIS A 59 -9.37 6.84 -7.78
N TYR A 60 -9.43 6.80 -6.45
CA TYR A 60 -10.66 6.50 -5.69
C TYR A 60 -11.69 7.61 -5.85
N LYS A 61 -11.27 8.88 -5.61
CA LYS A 61 -12.12 10.06 -5.76
C LYS A 61 -12.54 10.25 -7.21
N TRP A 62 -11.61 10.07 -8.16
CA TRP A 62 -11.91 10.14 -9.60
C TRP A 62 -12.98 9.15 -10.03
N ARG A 63 -12.90 7.90 -9.53
CA ARG A 63 -13.91 6.86 -9.81
C ARG A 63 -15.29 7.27 -9.28
N ALA A 64 -15.36 7.82 -8.07
CA ALA A 64 -16.61 8.29 -7.48
C ALA A 64 -17.21 9.48 -8.25
N MET A 65 -16.36 10.45 -8.65
CA MET A 65 -16.80 11.61 -9.47
C MET A 65 -17.37 11.14 -10.82
N ARG A 66 -16.73 10.21 -11.51
CA ARG A 66 -17.24 9.62 -12.76
C ARG A 66 -18.58 8.91 -12.55
N ALA A 67 -18.69 8.13 -11.47
CA ALA A 67 -19.95 7.45 -11.12
C ALA A 67 -21.09 8.45 -10.87
N ASN A 68 -20.77 9.65 -10.38
CA ASN A 68 -21.72 10.75 -10.20
C ASN A 68 -21.97 11.59 -11.48
N GLY A 69 -21.41 11.17 -12.62
CA GLY A 69 -21.63 11.85 -13.91
C GLY A 69 -20.80 13.11 -14.14
N VAL A 70 -19.71 13.31 -13.38
CA VAL A 70 -18.81 14.44 -13.56
C VAL A 70 -17.97 14.25 -14.83
N PRO A 71 -17.93 15.26 -15.74
CA PRO A 71 -17.11 15.19 -16.94
C PRO A 71 -15.61 15.12 -16.63
N GLU A 72 -14.85 14.40 -17.46
CA GLU A 72 -13.41 14.16 -17.26
C GLU A 72 -12.59 15.45 -17.18
N THR A 73 -13.04 16.53 -17.82
CA THR A 73 -12.41 17.87 -17.77
C THR A 73 -12.30 18.42 -16.33
N TYR A 74 -13.22 18.03 -15.43
CA TYR A 74 -13.19 18.40 -14.01
C TYR A 74 -12.45 17.37 -13.13
N ILE A 75 -12.06 16.24 -13.66
CA ILE A 75 -11.40 15.15 -12.92
C ILE A 75 -9.90 15.21 -13.20
N THR A 76 -9.48 14.77 -14.37
CA THR A 76 -8.07 14.75 -14.80
C THR A 76 -7.72 15.86 -15.80
N GLY A 77 -8.72 16.54 -16.35
CA GLY A 77 -8.54 17.63 -17.32
C GLY A 77 -8.03 18.94 -16.70
N ASP A 78 -8.21 20.04 -17.40
CA ASP A 78 -7.57 21.35 -17.17
C ASP A 78 -8.45 22.41 -16.49
N LYS A 79 -9.61 22.02 -15.99
CA LYS A 79 -10.50 22.96 -15.26
C LYS A 79 -9.79 23.54 -14.03
N PRO A 80 -10.14 24.81 -13.65
CA PRO A 80 -9.59 25.46 -12.47
C PRO A 80 -9.75 24.62 -11.20
N ALA A 81 -8.80 24.72 -10.28
CA ALA A 81 -8.74 23.91 -9.06
C ALA A 81 -10.04 23.97 -8.25
N TYR A 82 -10.58 25.17 -8.03
CA TYR A 82 -11.84 25.31 -7.28
C TYR A 82 -13.02 24.60 -7.97
N GLU A 83 -13.14 24.71 -9.31
CA GLU A 83 -14.22 24.04 -10.04
C GLU A 83 -14.12 22.50 -9.90
N LYS A 84 -12.91 21.94 -9.88
CA LYS A 84 -12.69 20.52 -9.59
C LYS A 84 -13.11 20.16 -8.18
N PHE A 85 -12.75 20.98 -7.21
CA PHE A 85 -13.11 20.79 -5.81
C PHE A 85 -14.62 20.86 -5.59
N GLU A 86 -15.29 21.83 -6.21
CA GLU A 86 -16.74 21.97 -6.16
C GLU A 86 -17.45 20.69 -6.69
N LYS A 87 -16.95 20.14 -7.81
CA LYS A 87 -17.47 18.87 -8.36
C LYS A 87 -17.20 17.68 -7.43
N TRP A 88 -16.09 17.72 -6.70
CA TRP A 88 -15.86 16.73 -5.64
C TRP A 88 -16.86 16.91 -4.49
N ALA A 89 -17.09 18.11 -4.02
CA ALA A 89 -18.06 18.38 -2.96
C ALA A 89 -19.49 17.97 -3.33
N GLU A 90 -19.90 18.22 -4.58
CA GLU A 90 -21.17 17.73 -5.15
C GLU A 90 -21.20 16.18 -5.10
N SER A 91 -20.15 15.53 -5.57
CA SER A 91 -20.07 14.06 -5.65
C SER A 91 -20.05 13.42 -4.26
N LEU A 92 -19.39 14.05 -3.29
CA LEU A 92 -19.27 13.53 -1.93
C LEU A 92 -20.64 13.40 -1.25
N GLN A 93 -21.59 14.31 -1.53
CA GLN A 93 -22.94 14.25 -0.99
C GLN A 93 -23.64 12.94 -1.38
N TYR A 94 -23.38 12.43 -2.59
CA TYR A 94 -23.90 11.14 -3.09
C TYR A 94 -23.03 9.94 -2.64
N ALA A 95 -21.89 10.18 -2.04
CA ALA A 95 -20.99 9.15 -1.55
C ALA A 95 -21.29 8.71 -0.08
N MET A 96 -22.43 9.08 0.49
CA MET A 96 -22.85 8.58 1.81
C MET A 96 -22.83 7.04 1.84
N ARG A 97 -22.27 6.45 2.91
CA ARG A 97 -21.93 5.02 3.07
C ARG A 97 -20.71 4.54 2.27
N ASN A 98 -20.16 5.32 1.35
CA ASN A 98 -18.86 5.03 0.76
C ASN A 98 -17.75 5.49 1.74
N PRO A 99 -16.64 4.75 1.88
CA PRO A 99 -15.54 5.14 2.79
C PRO A 99 -14.99 6.54 2.51
N LEU A 100 -15.03 7.01 1.27
CA LEU A 100 -14.60 8.36 0.90
C LEU A 100 -15.36 9.45 1.67
N TYR A 101 -16.61 9.21 2.09
CA TYR A 101 -17.35 10.17 2.90
C TYR A 101 -16.74 10.31 4.29
N HIS A 102 -16.40 9.20 4.94
CA HIS A 102 -15.73 9.21 6.23
C HIS A 102 -14.30 9.76 6.13
N TRP A 103 -13.51 9.28 5.18
CA TRP A 103 -12.11 9.69 5.04
C TRP A 103 -11.97 11.17 4.76
N THR A 104 -12.77 11.71 3.82
CA THR A 104 -12.80 13.14 3.50
C THR A 104 -13.02 14.00 4.75
N HIS A 105 -14.00 13.66 5.58
CA HIS A 105 -14.30 14.43 6.77
C HIS A 105 -13.29 14.21 7.90
N LEU A 106 -12.70 13.01 8.02
CA LEU A 106 -11.58 12.76 8.93
C LEU A 106 -10.35 13.59 8.53
N GLU A 107 -10.03 13.64 7.24
CA GLU A 107 -8.93 14.43 6.70
C GLU A 107 -9.13 15.93 6.98
N LEU A 108 -10.33 16.45 6.76
CA LEU A 108 -10.69 17.83 7.08
C LEU A 108 -10.58 18.12 8.58
N SER A 109 -11.13 17.25 9.42
CA SER A 109 -11.14 17.46 10.88
C SER A 109 -9.75 17.30 11.49
N ARG A 110 -9.02 16.21 11.19
CA ARG A 110 -7.76 15.88 11.87
C ARG A 110 -6.58 16.72 11.41
N ILE A 111 -6.56 17.13 10.15
CA ILE A 111 -5.45 17.88 9.57
C ILE A 111 -5.76 19.39 9.60
N PHE A 112 -6.94 19.79 9.16
CA PHE A 112 -7.30 21.19 9.04
C PHE A 112 -8.13 21.74 10.21
N GLY A 113 -8.62 20.89 11.12
CA GLY A 113 -9.48 21.30 12.23
C GLY A 113 -10.86 21.80 11.78
N ILE A 114 -11.38 21.24 10.66
CA ILE A 114 -12.67 21.59 10.08
C ILE A 114 -13.66 20.45 10.32
N ASP A 115 -14.61 20.63 11.21
CA ASP A 115 -15.67 19.65 11.52
C ASP A 115 -16.95 19.89 10.70
N LYS A 116 -16.96 20.93 9.88
CA LYS A 116 -18.08 21.23 8.98
C LYS A 116 -18.18 20.19 7.87
N VAL A 117 -19.42 19.73 7.60
CA VAL A 117 -19.69 18.76 6.54
C VAL A 117 -19.45 19.43 5.17
N LEU A 118 -18.64 18.78 4.33
CA LEU A 118 -18.38 19.20 2.96
C LEU A 118 -19.56 18.84 2.05
N ASN A 119 -20.16 19.86 1.46
CA ASN A 119 -21.23 19.77 0.47
C ASN A 119 -21.21 21.04 -0.41
N PRO A 120 -22.06 21.17 -1.43
CA PRO A 120 -22.05 22.35 -2.30
C PRO A 120 -22.21 23.70 -1.59
N SER A 121 -22.97 23.75 -0.48
CA SER A 121 -23.19 25.01 0.26
C SER A 121 -22.01 25.43 1.13
N THR A 122 -21.13 24.50 1.52
CA THR A 122 -19.96 24.73 2.38
C THR A 122 -18.64 24.68 1.60
N ALA A 123 -18.68 24.26 0.33
CA ALA A 123 -17.49 24.00 -0.49
C ALA A 123 -16.56 25.22 -0.60
N ARG A 124 -17.12 26.42 -0.88
CA ARG A 124 -16.31 27.64 -1.01
C ARG A 124 -15.57 27.97 0.27
N GLU A 125 -16.28 28.00 1.39
CA GLU A 125 -15.71 28.32 2.69
C GLU A 125 -14.60 27.33 3.09
N ILE A 126 -14.84 26.02 2.93
CA ILE A 126 -13.86 24.96 3.25
C ILE A 126 -12.64 25.07 2.33
N TYR A 127 -12.84 25.30 1.02
CA TYR A 127 -11.76 25.50 0.06
C TYR A 127 -10.86 26.67 0.44
N ASP A 128 -11.47 27.82 0.70
CA ASP A 128 -10.74 29.06 1.00
C ASP A 128 -9.97 28.92 2.33
N GLU A 129 -10.58 28.32 3.36
CA GLU A 129 -9.94 28.10 4.66
C GLU A 129 -8.78 27.10 4.56
N CYS A 130 -8.99 25.93 3.92
CA CYS A 130 -7.93 24.95 3.76
C CYS A 130 -6.79 25.48 2.89
N THR A 131 -7.10 26.16 1.79
CA THR A 131 -6.08 26.74 0.90
C THR A 131 -5.27 27.82 1.65
N ALA A 132 -5.90 28.66 2.46
CA ALA A 132 -5.18 29.63 3.30
C ALA A 132 -4.23 28.93 4.31
N LYS A 133 -4.69 27.85 4.95
CA LYS A 133 -3.84 27.06 5.86
C LYS A 133 -2.66 26.43 5.12
N LEU A 134 -2.85 25.90 3.91
CA LEU A 134 -1.78 25.32 3.08
C LEU A 134 -0.68 26.34 2.70
N GLN A 135 -0.97 27.64 2.74
CA GLN A 135 0.03 28.70 2.51
C GLN A 135 0.91 28.95 3.74
N THR A 136 0.68 28.28 4.86
CA THR A 136 1.50 28.47 6.07
C THR A 136 2.53 27.33 6.24
N PRO A 137 3.65 27.57 6.94
CA PRO A 137 4.69 26.55 7.15
C PRO A 137 4.18 25.26 7.83
N GLU A 138 3.15 25.39 8.68
CA GLU A 138 2.58 24.31 9.49
C GLU A 138 1.81 23.27 8.64
N PHE A 139 1.56 23.56 7.36
CA PHE A 139 0.87 22.69 6.43
C PHE A 139 1.73 22.27 5.22
N ARG A 140 3.03 22.48 5.29
CA ARG A 140 3.97 21.89 4.33
C ARG A 140 4.06 20.38 4.51
N ALA A 141 4.59 19.69 3.50
CA ALA A 141 4.66 18.23 3.45
C ALA A 141 5.23 17.61 4.75
N GLN A 142 6.39 18.08 5.22
CA GLN A 142 7.02 17.56 6.43
C GLN A 142 6.21 17.86 7.70
N ALA A 143 5.65 19.06 7.81
CA ALA A 143 4.84 19.46 8.97
C ALA A 143 3.54 18.64 9.11
N ILE A 144 2.92 18.25 7.99
CA ILE A 144 1.75 17.35 8.00
C ILE A 144 2.15 15.98 8.54
N MET A 145 3.28 15.43 8.10
CA MET A 145 3.79 14.12 8.58
C MET A 145 4.08 14.15 10.09
N GLU A 146 4.75 15.20 10.57
CA GLU A 146 5.06 15.36 12.00
C GLU A 146 3.80 15.55 12.85
N ARG A 147 2.83 16.35 12.38
CA ARG A 147 1.52 16.55 13.03
C ARG A 147 0.76 15.24 13.21
N MET A 148 0.83 14.37 12.23
CA MET A 148 0.18 13.05 12.26
C MET A 148 0.98 12.00 13.02
N ASN A 149 2.08 12.38 13.68
CA ASN A 149 2.95 11.49 14.46
C ASN A 149 3.47 10.30 13.63
N VAL A 150 3.90 10.59 12.40
CA VAL A 150 4.45 9.56 11.50
C VAL A 150 5.92 9.33 11.83
N GLU A 151 6.27 8.12 12.26
CA GLU A 151 7.65 7.73 12.57
C GLU A 151 8.38 7.20 11.33
N VAL A 152 7.72 6.37 10.54
CA VAL A 152 8.30 5.75 9.34
C VAL A 152 7.32 5.82 8.18
N VAL A 153 7.85 6.11 6.99
CA VAL A 153 7.16 5.97 5.70
C VAL A 153 8.05 5.17 4.76
N CYS A 154 7.49 4.14 4.10
CA CYS A 154 8.15 3.45 3.00
C CYS A 154 7.46 3.80 1.69
N THR A 155 8.22 4.38 0.76
CA THR A 155 7.79 4.74 -0.59
C THR A 155 7.77 3.49 -1.48
N THR A 156 7.49 3.65 -2.78
CA THR A 156 7.52 2.56 -3.75
C THR A 156 8.43 2.95 -4.89
N ASP A 157 9.59 2.28 -5.00
CA ASP A 157 10.69 2.73 -5.84
C ASP A 157 11.18 1.63 -6.79
N ASP A 158 11.48 2.02 -8.03
CA ASP A 158 11.94 1.10 -9.06
C ASP A 158 13.46 0.84 -8.92
N PRO A 159 13.97 -0.35 -9.25
CA PRO A 159 15.41 -0.65 -9.29
C PRO A 159 16.30 0.39 -9.99
N ILE A 160 15.76 1.12 -10.97
CA ILE A 160 16.50 2.15 -11.70
C ILE A 160 16.59 3.50 -11.00
N ASP A 161 15.86 3.70 -9.89
CA ASP A 161 15.80 4.99 -9.18
C ASP A 161 17.12 5.31 -8.46
N ASP A 162 17.56 6.57 -8.57
CA ASP A 162 18.81 7.04 -7.97
C ASP A 162 18.71 7.33 -6.46
N LEU A 163 17.49 7.33 -5.92
CA LEU A 163 17.15 7.58 -4.51
C LEU A 163 17.72 8.89 -3.94
N LYS A 164 18.01 9.88 -4.79
CA LYS A 164 18.59 11.17 -4.37
C LYS A 164 17.73 11.90 -3.36
N TYR A 165 16.40 11.83 -3.50
CA TYR A 165 15.49 12.50 -2.57
C TYR A 165 15.45 11.80 -1.20
N HIS A 166 15.57 10.48 -1.14
CA HIS A 166 15.75 9.76 0.13
C HIS A 166 17.03 10.17 0.83
N THR A 167 18.11 10.36 0.07
CA THR A 167 19.38 10.86 0.61
C THR A 167 19.25 12.29 1.13
N GLN A 168 18.57 13.18 0.39
CA GLN A 168 18.30 14.55 0.81
C GLN A 168 17.45 14.60 2.11
N ILE A 169 16.38 13.81 2.17
CA ILE A 169 15.52 13.71 3.35
C ILE A 169 16.30 13.24 4.58
N ARG A 170 17.11 12.20 4.44
CA ARG A 170 17.93 11.67 5.54
C ARG A 170 18.93 12.69 6.10
N GLN A 171 19.36 13.65 5.27
CA GLN A 171 20.25 14.76 5.66
C GLN A 171 19.50 15.96 6.23
N SER A 172 18.16 15.98 6.15
CA SER A 172 17.33 17.07 6.67
C SER A 172 17.07 16.94 8.17
N SER A 173 16.35 17.91 8.73
CA SER A 173 15.91 17.89 10.14
C SER A 173 14.61 17.10 10.38
N LEU A 174 14.02 16.51 9.35
CA LEU A 174 12.78 15.73 9.46
C LEU A 174 12.99 14.53 10.38
N LYS A 175 12.09 14.37 11.36
CA LYS A 175 12.16 13.24 12.31
C LYS A 175 11.64 11.95 11.71
N THR A 176 10.66 12.05 10.81
CA THR A 176 10.09 10.89 10.12
C THR A 176 11.15 10.25 9.23
N LYS A 177 11.38 8.96 9.40
CA LYS A 177 12.22 8.17 8.50
C LYS A 177 11.46 7.90 7.21
N VAL A 178 12.02 8.32 6.07
CA VAL A 178 11.49 8.01 4.73
C VAL A 178 12.45 7.03 4.07
N LEU A 179 12.00 5.80 3.90
CA LEU A 179 12.81 4.69 3.41
C LEU A 179 12.30 4.25 2.04
N PRO A 180 13.19 3.84 1.12
CA PRO A 180 12.75 3.26 -0.13
C PRO A 180 12.20 1.85 0.09
N ALA A 181 11.25 1.42 -0.76
CA ALA A 181 10.87 0.03 -0.92
C ALA A 181 11.20 -0.45 -2.33
N TRP A 182 11.73 -1.65 -2.44
CA TRP A 182 12.18 -2.26 -3.68
C TRP A 182 11.00 -2.83 -4.46
N ARG A 183 10.67 -2.27 -5.64
CA ARG A 183 9.59 -2.77 -6.50
C ARG A 183 10.11 -3.12 -7.90
N PRO A 184 10.59 -4.35 -8.11
CA PRO A 184 11.25 -4.76 -9.34
C PRO A 184 10.30 -5.28 -10.43
N ASP A 185 9.01 -5.05 -10.35
CA ASP A 185 7.99 -5.63 -11.24
C ASP A 185 8.27 -5.41 -12.73
N LYS A 186 8.86 -4.27 -13.10
CA LYS A 186 9.21 -3.98 -14.49
C LYS A 186 10.31 -4.90 -15.04
N ALA A 187 11.17 -5.44 -14.17
CA ALA A 187 12.20 -6.38 -14.57
C ALA A 187 11.66 -7.77 -14.95
N MET A 188 10.40 -8.07 -14.58
CA MET A 188 9.72 -9.31 -15.00
C MET A 188 8.60 -9.07 -16.04
N ALA A 189 8.34 -7.82 -16.44
CA ALA A 189 7.29 -7.45 -17.38
C ALA A 189 7.71 -7.65 -18.84
N ILE A 190 7.99 -8.90 -19.23
CA ILE A 190 8.61 -9.30 -20.49
C ILE A 190 7.61 -9.43 -21.67
N GLU A 191 6.30 -9.31 -21.40
CA GLU A 191 5.23 -9.49 -22.39
C GLU A 191 5.26 -8.50 -23.55
N ASN A 192 5.80 -7.30 -23.32
CA ASN A 192 6.08 -6.35 -24.39
C ASN A 192 7.59 -6.18 -24.53
N VAL A 193 8.15 -6.86 -25.51
CA VAL A 193 9.60 -6.94 -25.70
C VAL A 193 10.27 -5.60 -26.03
N ASP A 194 9.55 -4.63 -26.62
CA ASP A 194 10.10 -3.31 -26.90
C ASP A 194 10.25 -2.48 -25.63
N THR A 195 9.18 -2.32 -24.86
CA THR A 195 9.21 -1.61 -23.57
C THR A 195 10.13 -2.30 -22.56
N TYR A 196 10.21 -3.64 -22.62
CA TYR A 196 11.14 -4.41 -21.78
C TYR A 196 12.61 -4.08 -22.11
N ASN A 197 12.99 -4.04 -23.38
CA ASN A 197 14.35 -3.65 -23.79
C ASN A 197 14.69 -2.20 -23.45
N GLU A 198 13.72 -1.27 -23.54
CA GLU A 198 13.89 0.10 -23.06
C GLU A 198 14.17 0.15 -21.54
N TYR A 199 13.45 -0.66 -20.78
CA TYR A 199 13.69 -0.78 -19.35
C TYR A 199 15.07 -1.36 -19.04
N LEU A 200 15.49 -2.43 -19.73
CA LEU A 200 16.82 -3.02 -19.57
C LEU A 200 17.95 -2.01 -19.84
N THR A 201 17.80 -1.15 -20.85
CA THR A 201 18.77 -0.07 -21.13
C THR A 201 18.91 0.90 -19.95
N LYS A 202 17.79 1.24 -19.30
CA LYS A 202 17.81 2.08 -18.09
C LYS A 202 18.45 1.36 -16.90
N LEU A 203 18.16 0.06 -16.76
CA LEU A 203 18.75 -0.76 -15.70
C LEU A 203 20.28 -0.93 -15.91
N GLU A 204 20.74 -1.15 -17.15
CA GLU A 204 22.16 -1.18 -17.51
C GLU A 204 22.87 0.12 -17.07
N ALA A 205 22.25 1.26 -17.34
CA ALA A 205 22.79 2.56 -16.92
C ALA A 205 22.79 2.73 -15.39
N ALA A 206 21.71 2.35 -14.71
CA ALA A 206 21.59 2.46 -13.25
C ALA A 206 22.53 1.51 -12.50
N ALA A 207 22.76 0.31 -13.06
CA ALA A 207 23.66 -0.69 -12.49
C ALA A 207 25.12 -0.51 -12.94
N ASP A 208 25.39 0.35 -13.93
CA ASP A 208 26.70 0.51 -14.56
C ASP A 208 27.29 -0.86 -14.96
N MET A 209 26.53 -1.61 -15.78
CA MET A 209 26.92 -2.91 -16.33
C MET A 209 26.02 -3.32 -17.50
N SER A 210 26.58 -4.09 -18.44
CA SER A 210 25.83 -4.62 -19.59
C SER A 210 25.02 -5.86 -19.20
N ILE A 211 23.79 -5.96 -19.75
CA ILE A 211 22.89 -7.08 -19.52
C ILE A 211 22.76 -7.88 -20.83
N LEU A 212 23.68 -8.81 -21.06
CA LEU A 212 23.77 -9.59 -22.30
C LEU A 212 23.07 -10.96 -22.22
N ASN A 213 22.86 -11.46 -21.02
CA ASN A 213 22.24 -12.76 -20.72
C ASN A 213 21.43 -12.67 -19.43
N PHE A 214 20.68 -13.73 -19.07
CA PHE A 214 19.85 -13.75 -17.89
C PHE A 214 20.67 -13.58 -16.60
N LYS A 215 21.83 -14.22 -16.52
CA LYS A 215 22.71 -14.03 -15.36
C LYS A 215 23.11 -12.58 -15.16
N ASN A 216 23.45 -11.85 -16.21
CA ASN A 216 23.77 -10.42 -16.10
C ASN A 216 22.58 -9.59 -15.61
N LEU A 217 21.34 -9.97 -15.97
CA LEU A 217 20.13 -9.33 -15.44
C LEU A 217 20.06 -9.51 -13.92
N ILE A 218 20.25 -10.73 -13.45
CA ILE A 218 20.23 -11.01 -11.99
C ILE A 218 21.38 -10.29 -11.27
N ASP A 219 22.58 -10.28 -11.84
CA ASP A 219 23.73 -9.56 -11.26
C ASP A 219 23.46 -8.04 -11.19
N ALA A 220 22.82 -7.44 -12.22
CA ALA A 220 22.45 -6.03 -12.24
C ALA A 220 21.39 -5.71 -11.18
N LEU A 221 20.39 -6.55 -11.05
CA LEU A 221 19.34 -6.41 -10.03
C LEU A 221 19.92 -6.59 -8.62
N GLN A 222 20.80 -7.55 -8.39
CA GLN A 222 21.49 -7.71 -7.10
C GLN A 222 22.30 -6.46 -6.74
N LYS A 223 23.05 -5.90 -7.70
CA LYS A 223 23.81 -4.64 -7.47
C LYS A 223 22.87 -3.49 -7.08
N ARG A 224 21.70 -3.40 -7.71
CA ARG A 224 20.69 -2.38 -7.36
C ARG A 224 20.03 -2.66 -6.02
N HIS A 225 19.74 -3.91 -5.70
CA HIS A 225 19.20 -4.34 -4.41
C HIS A 225 20.17 -3.98 -3.26
N ASP A 226 21.48 -4.24 -3.43
CA ASP A 226 22.51 -3.87 -2.46
C ASP A 226 22.60 -2.33 -2.31
N PHE A 227 22.43 -1.58 -3.40
CA PHE A 227 22.33 -0.12 -3.32
C PHE A 227 21.14 0.33 -2.49
N PHE A 228 19.94 -0.25 -2.72
CA PHE A 228 18.75 0.04 -1.91
C PHE A 228 18.96 -0.32 -0.44
N ALA A 229 19.60 -1.45 -0.14
CA ALA A 229 19.98 -1.83 1.22
C ALA A 229 20.86 -0.77 1.89
N SER A 230 21.84 -0.22 1.16
CA SER A 230 22.71 0.87 1.64
C SER A 230 21.93 2.17 1.94
N GLN A 231 20.79 2.37 1.28
CA GLN A 231 19.90 3.51 1.50
C GLN A 231 18.88 3.28 2.62
N GLY A 232 18.91 2.12 3.28
CA GLY A 232 18.06 1.79 4.42
C GLY A 232 16.80 1.00 4.06
N CYS A 233 16.68 0.51 2.82
CA CYS A 233 15.58 -0.38 2.42
C CYS A 233 15.53 -1.63 3.31
N ARG A 234 14.31 -2.07 3.66
CA ARG A 234 14.03 -3.22 4.53
C ARG A 234 12.96 -4.15 3.97
N LEU A 235 12.45 -3.82 2.80
CA LEU A 235 11.30 -4.53 2.24
C LEU A 235 11.24 -4.42 0.71
N SER A 236 10.63 -5.42 0.10
CA SER A 236 10.17 -5.38 -1.29
C SER A 236 8.66 -5.27 -1.39
N ASP A 237 8.17 -4.93 -2.57
CA ASP A 237 6.77 -4.89 -2.91
C ASP A 237 6.55 -5.38 -4.34
N HIS A 238 5.50 -6.17 -4.56
CA HIS A 238 5.15 -6.76 -5.85
C HIS A 238 3.66 -6.58 -6.12
N GLY A 239 3.32 -6.03 -7.30
CA GLY A 239 1.94 -5.93 -7.77
C GLY A 239 1.68 -6.93 -8.90
N ILE A 240 1.15 -8.10 -8.57
CA ILE A 240 0.98 -9.24 -9.48
C ILE A 240 -0.50 -9.63 -9.67
N LEU A 241 -0.83 -10.24 -10.79
CA LEU A 241 -2.18 -10.77 -11.01
C LEU A 241 -2.42 -12.04 -10.19
N THR A 242 -1.44 -12.94 -10.20
CA THR A 242 -1.40 -14.19 -9.46
C THR A 242 0.06 -14.54 -9.17
N PHE A 243 0.30 -15.61 -8.42
CA PHE A 243 1.66 -16.12 -8.22
C PHE A 243 2.13 -16.89 -9.44
N TYR A 244 3.38 -16.69 -9.81
CA TYR A 244 4.04 -17.39 -10.92
C TYR A 244 4.93 -18.47 -10.34
N ALA A 245 4.65 -19.74 -10.66
CA ALA A 245 5.36 -20.91 -10.16
C ALA A 245 5.35 -22.06 -11.17
N GLU A 246 5.52 -21.70 -12.46
CA GLU A 246 5.66 -22.68 -13.52
C GLU A 246 7.05 -23.34 -13.46
N PRO A 247 7.16 -24.65 -13.73
CA PRO A 247 8.45 -25.32 -13.79
C PRO A 247 9.26 -24.85 -15.00
N TYR A 248 10.55 -24.64 -14.78
CA TYR A 248 11.49 -24.21 -15.81
C TYR A 248 12.89 -24.78 -15.55
N THR A 249 13.73 -24.73 -16.57
CA THR A 249 15.17 -24.95 -16.47
C THR A 249 15.94 -23.67 -16.76
N ASP A 250 17.17 -23.55 -16.26
CA ASP A 250 18.01 -22.36 -16.53
C ASP A 250 18.24 -22.13 -18.04
N ALA A 251 18.36 -23.23 -18.81
CA ALA A 251 18.52 -23.15 -20.26
C ALA A 251 17.28 -22.57 -20.97
N GLU A 252 16.06 -22.91 -20.50
CA GLU A 252 14.82 -22.32 -21.01
C GLU A 252 14.76 -20.84 -20.70
N ILE A 253 15.06 -20.43 -19.46
CA ILE A 253 15.03 -19.01 -19.06
C ILE A 253 16.03 -18.18 -19.84
N GLU A 254 17.26 -18.70 -20.03
CA GLU A 254 18.27 -18.06 -20.87
C GLU A 254 17.78 -17.88 -22.31
N ALA A 255 17.18 -18.92 -22.91
CA ALA A 255 16.66 -18.88 -24.27
C ALA A 255 15.50 -17.88 -24.40
N ILE A 256 14.57 -17.82 -23.42
CA ILE A 256 13.46 -16.86 -23.37
C ILE A 256 14.01 -15.44 -23.28
N PHE A 257 14.95 -15.20 -22.37
CA PHE A 257 15.57 -13.88 -22.19
C PHE A 257 16.25 -13.40 -23.49
N LEU A 258 17.08 -14.24 -24.13
CA LEU A 258 17.74 -13.91 -25.37
C LEU A 258 16.73 -13.66 -26.51
N LYS A 259 15.64 -14.42 -26.57
CA LYS A 259 14.55 -14.22 -27.53
C LYS A 259 13.92 -12.82 -27.36
N ALA A 260 13.66 -12.39 -26.11
CA ALA A 260 13.16 -11.06 -25.79
C ALA A 260 14.18 -9.96 -26.12
N ARG A 261 15.48 -10.19 -25.84
CA ARG A 261 16.57 -9.26 -26.23
C ARG A 261 16.65 -9.05 -27.75
N MET A 262 16.32 -10.07 -28.52
CA MET A 262 16.21 -9.98 -30.00
C MET A 262 14.87 -9.38 -30.45
N LYS A 263 14.02 -8.89 -29.56
CA LYS A 263 12.69 -8.34 -29.84
C LYS A 263 11.75 -9.31 -30.56
N LYS A 264 11.87 -10.59 -30.29
CA LYS A 264 10.98 -11.62 -30.81
C LYS A 264 9.83 -11.83 -29.86
N GLU A 265 8.62 -11.99 -30.40
CA GLU A 265 7.42 -12.26 -29.60
C GLU A 265 7.57 -13.55 -28.77
N LEU A 266 7.08 -13.50 -27.53
CA LEU A 266 7.06 -14.62 -26.60
C LEU A 266 5.67 -15.25 -26.54
N THR A 267 5.62 -16.54 -26.29
CA THR A 267 4.37 -17.24 -25.96
C THR A 267 3.96 -16.97 -24.52
N VAL A 268 2.70 -17.22 -24.17
CA VAL A 268 2.20 -17.10 -22.79
C VAL A 268 3.01 -18.01 -21.85
N GLU A 269 3.30 -19.24 -22.25
CA GLU A 269 4.11 -20.18 -21.46
C GLU A 269 5.53 -19.64 -21.21
N GLU A 270 6.19 -19.07 -22.23
CA GLU A 270 7.51 -18.45 -22.07
C GLU A 270 7.47 -17.27 -21.09
N ILE A 271 6.43 -16.42 -21.17
CA ILE A 271 6.22 -15.30 -20.24
C ILE A 271 6.04 -15.80 -18.81
N ASP A 272 5.21 -16.82 -18.59
CA ASP A 272 4.92 -17.32 -17.26
C ASP A 272 6.12 -18.05 -16.65
N LYS A 273 6.90 -18.80 -17.43
CA LYS A 273 8.18 -19.38 -16.99
C LYS A 273 9.18 -18.29 -16.58
N PHE A 274 9.31 -17.24 -17.40
CA PHE A 274 10.21 -16.14 -17.09
C PHE A 274 9.79 -15.39 -15.82
N ARG A 275 8.51 -15.07 -15.65
CA ARG A 275 7.98 -14.46 -14.43
C ARG A 275 8.20 -15.34 -13.21
N SER A 276 8.07 -16.66 -13.36
CA SER A 276 8.32 -17.63 -12.28
C SER A 276 9.78 -17.61 -11.84
N ALA A 277 10.72 -17.54 -12.79
CA ALA A 277 12.13 -17.40 -12.48
C ALA A 277 12.45 -16.05 -11.80
N MET A 278 11.91 -14.95 -12.33
CA MET A 278 12.17 -13.63 -11.76
C MET A 278 11.61 -13.48 -10.35
N LEU A 279 10.37 -13.94 -10.10
CA LEU A 279 9.75 -13.86 -8.79
C LEU A 279 10.53 -14.68 -7.75
N TYR A 280 11.04 -15.84 -8.16
CA TYR A 280 11.94 -16.65 -7.34
C TYR A 280 13.26 -15.92 -7.02
N GLU A 281 13.93 -15.32 -8.02
CA GLU A 281 15.19 -14.59 -7.82
C GLU A 281 15.01 -13.37 -6.90
N PHE A 282 13.90 -12.64 -7.02
CA PHE A 282 13.57 -11.56 -6.10
C PHE A 282 13.44 -12.05 -4.67
N ALA A 283 12.73 -13.17 -4.47
CA ALA A 283 12.56 -13.77 -3.14
C ALA A 283 13.91 -14.21 -2.53
N VAL A 284 14.81 -14.75 -3.34
CA VAL A 284 16.18 -15.12 -2.91
C VAL A 284 17.00 -13.91 -2.49
N MET A 285 16.93 -12.80 -3.24
CA MET A 285 17.61 -11.55 -2.89
C MET A 285 17.13 -11.01 -1.54
N ASP A 286 15.80 -10.97 -1.35
CA ASP A 286 15.18 -10.49 -0.12
C ASP A 286 15.53 -11.36 1.09
N ALA A 287 15.47 -12.67 0.95
CA ALA A 287 15.81 -13.61 2.01
C ALA A 287 17.26 -13.44 2.48
N LYS A 288 18.20 -13.30 1.53
CA LYS A 288 19.63 -13.07 1.84
C LYS A 288 19.90 -11.76 2.59
N SER A 289 19.04 -10.76 2.39
CA SER A 289 19.15 -9.44 3.04
C SER A 289 18.26 -9.30 4.29
N ASP A 290 17.55 -10.38 4.69
CA ASP A 290 16.56 -10.37 5.79
C ASP A 290 15.49 -9.29 5.61
N TRP A 291 15.08 -9.05 4.37
CA TRP A 291 14.00 -8.12 4.04
C TRP A 291 12.64 -8.78 4.19
N VAL A 292 11.61 -7.94 4.29
CA VAL A 292 10.21 -8.37 4.26
C VAL A 292 9.69 -8.27 2.83
N GLN A 293 9.07 -9.33 2.32
CA GLN A 293 8.39 -9.30 1.02
C GLN A 293 6.93 -8.89 1.18
N GLN A 294 6.43 -8.07 0.27
CA GLN A 294 5.02 -7.73 0.18
C GLN A 294 4.47 -8.13 -1.19
N PHE A 295 3.34 -8.84 -1.20
CA PHE A 295 2.68 -9.28 -2.43
C PHE A 295 1.25 -8.73 -2.49
N HIS A 296 1.03 -7.74 -3.35
CA HIS A 296 -0.28 -7.22 -3.70
C HIS A 296 -0.78 -7.95 -4.94
N TYR A 297 -1.78 -8.84 -4.80
CA TYR A 297 -2.22 -9.67 -5.91
C TYR A 297 -3.73 -9.59 -6.20
N GLY A 298 -4.12 -9.92 -7.42
CA GLY A 298 -5.50 -10.12 -7.81
C GLY A 298 -6.17 -8.92 -8.48
N ALA A 299 -5.42 -7.89 -8.89
CA ALA A 299 -5.97 -6.77 -9.64
C ALA A 299 -5.95 -7.04 -11.15
N THR A 300 -7.12 -6.90 -11.81
CA THR A 300 -7.18 -6.75 -13.27
C THR A 300 -7.03 -5.27 -13.62
N ARG A 301 -6.01 -4.98 -14.43
CA ARG A 301 -5.59 -3.62 -14.74
C ARG A 301 -6.20 -3.11 -16.04
N ASN A 302 -6.47 -1.79 -16.10
CA ASN A 302 -6.81 -1.09 -17.34
C ASN A 302 -8.01 -1.69 -18.10
N ASN A 303 -9.06 -2.14 -17.40
CA ASN A 303 -10.20 -2.85 -17.98
C ASN A 303 -10.96 -2.02 -19.03
N ASN A 304 -10.93 -0.69 -18.94
CA ASN A 304 -11.49 0.20 -19.96
C ASN A 304 -10.38 0.62 -20.96
N VAL A 305 -10.22 -0.15 -22.02
CA VAL A 305 -9.19 0.07 -23.05
C VAL A 305 -9.25 1.46 -23.67
N ARG A 306 -10.45 2.02 -23.89
CA ARG A 306 -10.62 3.37 -24.45
C ARG A 306 -10.03 4.43 -23.51
N MET A 307 -10.35 4.32 -22.21
CA MET A 307 -9.86 5.28 -21.22
C MET A 307 -8.37 5.08 -20.91
N PHE A 308 -7.89 3.85 -20.95
CA PHE A 308 -6.44 3.59 -20.85
C PHE A 308 -5.65 4.26 -21.97
N LYS A 309 -6.13 4.21 -23.22
CA LYS A 309 -5.51 4.92 -24.34
C LYS A 309 -5.52 6.44 -24.18
N GLN A 310 -6.52 6.99 -23.48
CA GLN A 310 -6.68 8.43 -23.28
C GLN A 310 -5.91 8.95 -22.06
N LEU A 311 -5.91 8.22 -20.95
CA LEU A 311 -5.46 8.71 -19.64
C LEU A 311 -4.23 7.96 -19.08
N GLY A 312 -3.91 6.78 -19.64
CA GLY A 312 -2.87 5.91 -19.08
C GLY A 312 -3.31 5.05 -17.91
N PRO A 313 -2.37 4.39 -17.23
CA PRO A 313 -2.61 3.52 -16.09
C PRO A 313 -2.99 4.30 -14.82
N ASP A 314 -3.46 3.58 -13.81
CA ASP A 314 -3.77 4.10 -12.46
C ASP A 314 -4.80 5.25 -12.43
N THR A 315 -5.74 5.24 -13.35
CA THR A 315 -6.74 6.30 -13.49
C THR A 315 -8.16 5.90 -13.05
N GLY A 316 -8.28 4.76 -12.32
CA GLY A 316 -9.53 4.31 -11.71
C GLY A 316 -10.33 3.30 -12.55
N TYR A 317 -9.69 2.64 -13.51
CA TYR A 317 -10.31 1.65 -14.40
C TYR A 317 -9.84 0.21 -14.15
N ASP A 318 -9.29 -0.03 -12.96
CA ASP A 318 -8.92 -1.36 -12.50
C ASP A 318 -10.07 -2.01 -11.72
N ALA A 319 -10.02 -3.34 -11.57
CA ALA A 319 -11.05 -4.10 -10.87
C ALA A 319 -10.47 -5.30 -10.12
N ILE A 320 -11.29 -5.91 -9.28
CA ILE A 320 -11.00 -7.18 -8.63
C ILE A 320 -10.94 -8.28 -9.70
N GLY A 321 -9.86 -9.06 -9.69
CA GLY A 321 -9.68 -10.25 -10.51
C GLY A 321 -10.14 -11.51 -9.81
N ASP A 322 -10.16 -12.60 -10.57
CA ASP A 322 -10.58 -13.93 -10.12
C ASP A 322 -9.61 -15.04 -10.57
N ALA A 323 -8.35 -14.68 -10.79
CA ALA A 323 -7.31 -15.63 -11.16
C ALA A 323 -7.15 -16.75 -10.11
N GLU A 324 -6.69 -17.90 -10.55
CA GLU A 324 -6.33 -18.99 -9.65
C GLU A 324 -5.11 -18.61 -8.80
N VAL A 325 -5.18 -18.85 -7.50
CA VAL A 325 -4.15 -18.44 -6.53
C VAL A 325 -3.60 -19.59 -5.72
N ALA A 326 -4.47 -20.51 -5.24
CA ALA A 326 -4.10 -21.50 -4.24
C ALA A 326 -2.91 -22.37 -4.66
N ALA A 327 -2.99 -23.01 -5.81
CA ALA A 327 -1.95 -23.94 -6.27
C ALA A 327 -0.64 -23.22 -6.66
N PRO A 328 -0.66 -22.08 -7.41
CA PRO A 328 0.56 -21.33 -7.69
C PRO A 328 1.24 -20.78 -6.43
N LEU A 329 0.48 -20.23 -5.48
CA LEU A 329 1.02 -19.71 -4.22
C LEU A 329 1.67 -20.84 -3.41
N ALA A 330 1.00 -21.97 -3.26
CA ALA A 330 1.54 -23.11 -2.52
C ALA A 330 2.86 -23.63 -3.17
N ARG A 331 2.92 -23.74 -4.50
CA ARG A 331 4.15 -24.13 -5.21
C ARG A 331 5.29 -23.12 -5.01
N PHE A 332 4.98 -21.85 -5.11
CA PHE A 332 5.96 -20.76 -4.91
C PHE A 332 6.57 -20.82 -3.51
N LEU A 333 5.73 -20.85 -2.48
CA LEU A 333 6.17 -20.88 -1.09
C LEU A 333 6.91 -22.19 -0.75
N SER A 334 6.42 -23.35 -1.24
CA SER A 334 7.04 -24.65 -1.01
C SER A 334 8.47 -24.69 -1.54
N ARG A 335 8.69 -24.16 -2.75
CA ARG A 335 10.04 -24.10 -3.33
C ARG A 335 10.98 -23.24 -2.48
N LEU A 336 10.54 -22.07 -2.05
CA LEU A 336 11.37 -21.17 -1.23
C LEU A 336 11.67 -21.77 0.15
N ASP A 337 10.70 -22.44 0.75
CA ASP A 337 10.85 -23.10 2.05
C ASP A 337 11.80 -24.30 1.96
N GLU A 338 11.63 -25.14 0.95
CA GLU A 338 12.46 -26.31 0.69
C GLU A 338 13.95 -25.97 0.46
N GLU A 339 14.20 -24.82 -0.17
CA GLU A 339 15.55 -24.28 -0.40
C GLU A 339 16.08 -23.41 0.76
N GLY A 340 15.28 -23.21 1.82
CA GLY A 340 15.67 -22.43 3.00
C GLY A 340 15.80 -20.91 2.75
N VAL A 341 15.10 -20.41 1.74
CA VAL A 341 15.12 -18.98 1.32
C VAL A 341 13.75 -18.32 1.42
N LEU A 342 12.84 -18.84 2.25
CA LEU A 342 11.54 -18.22 2.50
C LEU A 342 11.70 -17.07 3.49
N ALA A 343 11.60 -15.84 3.00
CA ALA A 343 11.65 -14.63 3.79
C ALA A 343 10.34 -14.38 4.58
N LYS A 344 10.39 -13.45 5.55
CA LYS A 344 9.18 -12.85 6.13
C LYS A 344 8.32 -12.26 5.01
N SER A 345 7.05 -12.60 4.94
CA SER A 345 6.21 -12.21 3.80
C SER A 345 4.82 -11.76 4.22
N ILE A 346 4.31 -10.73 3.55
CA ILE A 346 2.97 -10.18 3.74
C ILE A 346 2.21 -10.31 2.43
N PHE A 347 0.98 -10.82 2.50
CA PHE A 347 0.14 -11.07 1.34
C PHE A 347 -1.16 -10.24 1.43
N TYR A 348 -1.47 -9.52 0.37
CA TYR A 348 -2.67 -8.70 0.23
C TYR A 348 -3.48 -9.20 -0.94
N ASN A 349 -4.64 -9.83 -0.67
CA ASN A 349 -5.59 -10.19 -1.71
C ASN A 349 -6.53 -9.03 -2.02
N LEU A 350 -6.92 -8.91 -3.28
CA LEU A 350 -7.93 -7.93 -3.67
C LEU A 350 -9.34 -8.54 -3.71
N ASN A 351 -9.45 -9.86 -3.93
CA ASN A 351 -10.73 -10.55 -3.96
C ASN A 351 -11.06 -11.14 -2.58
N PRO A 352 -12.13 -10.67 -1.91
CA PRO A 352 -12.46 -11.16 -0.56
C PRO A 352 -12.88 -12.63 -0.50
N ARG A 353 -13.16 -13.28 -1.65
CA ARG A 353 -13.41 -14.75 -1.69
C ARG A 353 -12.18 -15.55 -1.28
N ASP A 354 -10.99 -14.95 -1.38
CA ASP A 354 -9.73 -15.64 -1.17
C ASP A 354 -9.20 -15.46 0.29
N ASN A 355 -9.94 -14.80 1.18
CA ASN A 355 -9.47 -14.50 2.55
C ASN A 355 -9.05 -15.77 3.31
N GLU A 356 -9.95 -16.76 3.44
CA GLU A 356 -9.70 -18.00 4.17
C GLU A 356 -8.73 -18.90 3.39
N LEU A 357 -8.81 -18.90 2.05
CA LEU A 357 -7.86 -19.62 1.20
C LEU A 357 -6.44 -19.11 1.44
N LEU A 358 -6.25 -17.80 1.42
CA LEU A 358 -4.95 -17.17 1.65
C LEU A 358 -4.43 -17.51 3.04
N MET A 359 -5.26 -17.31 4.08
CA MET A 359 -4.87 -17.62 5.46
C MET A 359 -4.43 -19.05 5.65
N THR A 360 -5.21 -20.01 5.19
CA THR A 360 -4.87 -21.44 5.34
C THR A 360 -3.62 -21.82 4.55
N THR A 361 -3.40 -21.23 3.39
CA THR A 361 -2.21 -21.50 2.58
C THR A 361 -0.95 -20.96 3.24
N ILE A 362 -0.91 -19.65 3.57
CA ILE A 362 0.32 -19.02 4.08
C ILE A 362 0.67 -19.50 5.49
N TYR A 363 -0.32 -19.83 6.33
CA TYR A 363 -0.07 -20.32 7.69
C TYR A 363 0.54 -21.71 7.72
N SER A 364 0.48 -22.46 6.62
CA SER A 364 1.20 -23.74 6.47
C SER A 364 2.73 -23.57 6.42
N PHE A 365 3.22 -22.33 6.25
CA PHE A 365 4.65 -22.00 6.11
C PHE A 365 5.21 -21.19 7.31
N ASN A 366 4.50 -21.10 8.43
CA ASN A 366 5.06 -20.60 9.67
C ASN A 366 5.95 -21.65 10.31
N ASP A 367 7.22 -21.36 10.45
CA ASP A 367 8.28 -22.30 10.88
C ASP A 367 8.74 -22.10 12.34
N GLY A 368 8.13 -21.15 13.06
CA GLY A 368 8.48 -20.85 14.45
C GLY A 368 9.73 -19.99 14.65
N THR A 369 10.43 -19.59 13.59
CA THR A 369 11.63 -18.73 13.68
C THR A 369 11.32 -17.29 14.02
N VAL A 370 10.20 -16.76 13.48
CA VAL A 370 9.72 -15.40 13.72
C VAL A 370 8.22 -15.44 14.04
N PRO A 371 7.75 -14.81 15.13
CA PRO A 371 6.32 -14.71 15.40
C PRO A 371 5.59 -14.02 14.25
N GLY A 372 4.62 -14.70 13.65
CA GLY A 372 3.89 -14.19 12.48
C GLY A 372 4.76 -13.98 11.25
N LYS A 373 5.69 -14.92 10.95
CA LYS A 373 6.57 -14.86 9.78
C LYS A 373 5.77 -14.64 8.50
N MET A 374 4.66 -15.35 8.35
CA MET A 374 3.73 -15.21 7.24
C MET A 374 2.53 -14.36 7.68
N GLN A 375 2.34 -13.21 7.06
CA GLN A 375 1.32 -12.24 7.41
C GLN A 375 0.21 -12.19 6.37
N TYR A 376 -1.03 -12.17 6.82
CA TYR A 376 -2.15 -11.70 6.02
C TYR A 376 -2.25 -10.17 6.19
N GLY A 377 -1.97 -9.43 5.14
CA GLY A 377 -1.94 -7.96 5.17
C GLY A 377 -3.31 -7.32 5.40
N SER A 378 -3.32 -6.03 5.70
CA SER A 378 -4.56 -5.27 5.90
C SER A 378 -5.46 -5.30 4.66
N GLY A 379 -6.75 -5.01 4.84
CA GLY A 379 -7.66 -4.82 3.71
C GLY A 379 -7.06 -3.81 2.73
N TRP A 380 -6.87 -4.26 1.48
CA TRP A 380 -6.17 -3.50 0.45
C TRP A 380 -7.13 -2.96 -0.61
N TRP A 381 -6.91 -1.73 -1.07
CA TRP A 381 -7.63 -1.05 -2.14
C TRP A 381 -9.16 -1.08 -1.95
N PHE A 382 -9.91 -1.94 -2.68
CA PHE A 382 -11.36 -2.03 -2.56
C PHE A 382 -11.85 -2.62 -1.23
N LEU A 383 -10.95 -3.15 -0.41
CA LEU A 383 -11.22 -3.75 0.90
C LEU A 383 -10.74 -2.88 2.08
N ASP A 384 -10.17 -1.71 1.85
CA ASP A 384 -9.64 -0.80 2.88
C ASP A 384 -10.73 0.03 3.57
N GLN A 385 -11.90 -0.54 3.78
CA GLN A 385 -13.09 0.05 4.37
C GLN A 385 -13.66 -0.87 5.49
N ILE A 386 -14.65 -0.37 6.27
CA ILE A 386 -15.15 -1.08 7.46
C ILE A 386 -15.37 -2.57 7.20
N HIS A 387 -16.20 -2.91 6.23
CA HIS A 387 -16.57 -4.31 5.98
C HIS A 387 -15.43 -5.16 5.44
N GLY A 388 -14.54 -4.58 4.63
CA GLY A 388 -13.35 -5.27 4.12
C GLY A 388 -12.34 -5.52 5.23
N MET A 389 -12.06 -4.51 6.07
CA MET A 389 -11.16 -4.64 7.21
C MET A 389 -11.70 -5.63 8.25
N GLU A 390 -13.01 -5.57 8.58
CA GLU A 390 -13.64 -6.54 9.48
C GLU A 390 -13.53 -7.97 8.95
N LYS A 391 -13.82 -8.20 7.67
CA LYS A 391 -13.68 -9.53 7.05
C LYS A 391 -12.24 -10.03 7.06
N GLN A 392 -11.28 -9.16 6.76
CA GLN A 392 -9.86 -9.52 6.78
C GLN A 392 -9.42 -9.89 8.21
N MET A 393 -9.74 -9.06 9.22
CA MET A 393 -9.37 -9.33 10.60
C MET A 393 -10.07 -10.57 11.18
N ASN A 394 -11.32 -10.83 10.79
CA ASN A 394 -12.03 -12.05 11.20
C ASN A 394 -11.37 -13.29 10.61
N ALA A 395 -11.08 -13.32 9.29
CA ALA A 395 -10.37 -14.44 8.68
C ALA A 395 -8.97 -14.67 9.31
N LEU A 396 -8.27 -13.57 9.63
CA LEU A 396 -6.99 -13.64 10.33
C LEU A 396 -7.15 -14.18 11.76
N SER A 397 -8.18 -13.77 12.50
CA SER A 397 -8.43 -14.23 13.87
C SER A 397 -8.85 -15.69 13.92
N ASP A 398 -9.75 -16.08 13.01
CA ASP A 398 -10.33 -17.43 12.99
C ASP A 398 -9.30 -18.51 12.63
N LEU A 399 -8.32 -18.18 11.78
CA LEU A 399 -7.38 -19.13 11.20
C LEU A 399 -5.92 -18.87 11.61
N GLY A 400 -5.66 -17.80 12.37
CA GLY A 400 -4.32 -17.40 12.76
C GLY A 400 -4.29 -16.64 14.08
N LEU A 401 -3.34 -15.71 14.22
CA LEU A 401 -3.12 -14.95 15.45
C LEU A 401 -3.20 -13.44 15.16
N LEU A 402 -4.38 -12.83 15.39
CA LEU A 402 -4.57 -11.39 15.24
C LEU A 402 -3.54 -10.58 16.05
N SER A 403 -3.14 -11.04 17.23
CA SER A 403 -2.15 -10.38 18.09
C SER A 403 -0.76 -10.21 17.43
N ARG A 404 -0.47 -10.94 16.36
CA ARG A 404 0.79 -10.85 15.60
C ARG A 404 0.68 -10.04 14.32
N PHE A 405 -0.49 -9.49 14.05
CA PHE A 405 -0.74 -8.69 12.85
C PHE A 405 0.10 -7.41 12.85
N VAL A 406 0.71 -7.10 11.70
CA VAL A 406 1.55 -5.89 11.53
C VAL A 406 0.76 -4.60 11.29
N GLY A 407 -0.57 -4.69 11.24
CA GLY A 407 -1.45 -3.53 11.20
C GLY A 407 -1.65 -2.92 9.82
N MET A 408 -2.04 -1.65 9.83
CA MET A 408 -2.48 -0.87 8.67
C MET A 408 -1.31 -0.20 7.93
N LEU A 409 -1.50 -0.03 6.64
CA LEU A 409 -0.73 0.85 5.74
C LEU A 409 -1.71 1.74 4.95
N THR A 410 -1.27 2.85 4.37
CA THR A 410 -2.19 3.73 3.64
C THR A 410 -2.39 3.35 2.18
N ASP A 411 -1.41 2.78 1.53
CA ASP A 411 -1.38 2.56 0.08
C ASP A 411 -1.76 3.83 -0.72
N SER A 412 -1.38 4.99 -0.21
CA SER A 412 -1.88 6.29 -0.70
C SER A 412 -0.82 7.13 -1.38
N ARG A 413 -1.28 8.04 -2.24
CA ARG A 413 -0.49 9.09 -2.88
C ARG A 413 -0.65 10.45 -2.20
N SER A 414 -1.58 10.59 -1.23
CA SER A 414 -1.93 11.87 -0.59
C SER A 414 -1.42 11.98 0.84
N PHE A 415 -0.74 13.07 1.17
CA PHE A 415 -0.31 13.41 2.53
C PHE A 415 -1.49 13.55 3.51
N LEU A 416 -2.71 13.70 3.01
CA LEU A 416 -3.91 13.77 3.84
C LEU A 416 -4.46 12.40 4.25
N SER A 417 -3.86 11.29 3.82
CA SER A 417 -4.41 9.93 4.05
C SER A 417 -4.03 9.31 5.40
N TYR A 418 -3.17 9.90 6.20
CA TYR A 418 -2.79 9.36 7.52
C TYR A 418 -3.97 9.09 8.48
N PRO A 419 -5.09 9.83 8.46
CA PRO A 419 -6.29 9.47 9.24
C PRO A 419 -6.87 8.08 8.93
N ARG A 420 -6.45 7.40 7.86
CA ARG A 420 -6.82 6.00 7.61
C ARG A 420 -6.25 5.06 8.68
N HIS A 421 -5.09 5.38 9.29
CA HIS A 421 -4.58 4.65 10.45
C HIS A 421 -5.52 4.81 11.66
N GLU A 422 -6.03 6.02 11.91
CA GLU A 422 -7.06 6.25 12.94
C GLU A 422 -8.32 5.43 12.64
N TYR A 423 -8.77 5.42 11.40
CA TYR A 423 -9.95 4.69 10.96
C TYR A 423 -9.82 3.18 11.22
N PHE A 424 -8.69 2.59 10.83
CA PHE A 424 -8.38 1.19 11.10
C PHE A 424 -8.34 0.89 12.61
N ARG A 425 -7.63 1.70 13.39
CA ARG A 425 -7.49 1.53 14.84
C ARG A 425 -8.83 1.56 15.55
N ARG A 426 -9.75 2.42 15.10
CA ARG A 426 -11.11 2.48 15.64
C ARG A 426 -11.92 1.22 15.30
N ILE A 427 -11.79 0.69 14.09
CA ILE A 427 -12.45 -0.56 13.70
C ILE A 427 -11.91 -1.72 14.56
N LEU A 428 -10.59 -1.85 14.70
CA LEU A 428 -9.96 -2.87 15.55
C LEU A 428 -10.47 -2.79 17.01
N CYS A 429 -10.44 -1.61 17.60
CA CYS A 429 -10.90 -1.40 18.98
C CYS A 429 -12.40 -1.68 19.12
N ASN A 430 -13.20 -1.39 18.08
CA ASN A 430 -14.63 -1.65 18.09
C ASN A 430 -14.96 -3.15 18.06
N ILE A 431 -14.22 -3.94 17.26
CA ILE A 431 -14.35 -5.41 17.25
C ILE A 431 -14.03 -5.97 18.62
N LEU A 432 -12.83 -5.69 19.13
CA LEU A 432 -12.37 -6.25 20.40
C LEU A 432 -13.21 -5.77 21.59
N GLY A 433 -13.60 -4.50 21.62
CA GLY A 433 -14.42 -3.93 22.70
C GLY A 433 -15.81 -4.54 22.75
N ARG A 434 -16.43 -4.79 21.60
CA ARG A 434 -17.70 -5.50 21.50
C ARG A 434 -17.57 -6.94 22.02
N GLU A 435 -16.52 -7.65 21.61
CA GLU A 435 -16.31 -9.04 22.03
C GLU A 435 -16.06 -9.17 23.54
N VAL A 436 -15.43 -8.19 24.17
CA VAL A 436 -15.30 -8.16 25.63
C VAL A 436 -16.67 -7.95 26.29
N GLU A 437 -17.49 -7.02 25.80
CA GLU A 437 -18.82 -6.76 26.37
C GLU A 437 -19.83 -7.89 26.12
N ASP A 438 -19.68 -8.60 25.00
CA ASP A 438 -20.48 -9.80 24.69
C ASP A 438 -19.99 -11.07 25.41
N GLY A 439 -18.91 -10.98 26.20
CA GLY A 439 -18.34 -12.09 26.95
C GLY A 439 -17.58 -13.12 26.10
N LEU A 440 -17.23 -12.78 24.87
CA LEU A 440 -16.42 -13.62 23.97
C LEU A 440 -14.92 -13.51 24.32
N LEU A 441 -14.50 -12.35 24.84
CA LEU A 441 -13.17 -12.15 25.41
C LEU A 441 -13.28 -11.83 26.90
N PRO A 442 -12.37 -12.36 27.76
CA PRO A 442 -12.46 -12.15 29.20
C PRO A 442 -12.10 -10.73 29.62
N ALA A 443 -12.98 -10.03 30.31
CA ALA A 443 -12.73 -8.69 30.84
C ALA A 443 -11.52 -8.61 31.80
N SER A 444 -11.14 -9.72 32.44
CA SER A 444 -9.92 -9.82 33.24
C SER A 444 -8.63 -9.63 32.44
N GLU A 445 -8.66 -9.87 31.14
CA GLU A 445 -7.51 -9.72 30.22
C GLU A 445 -7.47 -8.37 29.49
N LEU A 446 -8.29 -7.40 29.90
CA LEU A 446 -8.39 -6.10 29.21
C LEU A 446 -7.04 -5.38 29.10
N SER A 447 -6.15 -5.55 30.07
CA SER A 447 -4.78 -5.01 30.02
C SER A 447 -3.96 -5.64 28.88
N PHE A 448 -4.07 -6.96 28.69
CA PHE A 448 -3.39 -7.65 27.59
C PHE A 448 -4.02 -7.29 26.25
N ILE A 449 -5.34 -7.14 26.17
CA ILE A 449 -6.05 -6.70 24.96
C ILE A 449 -5.61 -5.28 24.58
N GLY A 450 -5.44 -4.37 25.54
CA GLY A 450 -4.90 -3.04 25.34
C GLY A 450 -3.48 -3.07 24.74
N LYS A 451 -2.60 -3.92 25.31
CA LYS A 451 -1.26 -4.15 24.76
C LYS A 451 -1.31 -4.73 23.34
N MET A 452 -2.21 -5.67 23.06
CA MET A 452 -2.40 -6.24 21.72
C MET A 452 -2.81 -5.15 20.71
N VAL A 453 -3.66 -4.21 21.10
CA VAL A 453 -4.03 -3.05 20.28
C VAL A 453 -2.82 -2.15 19.98
N GLU A 454 -1.97 -1.89 20.96
CA GLU A 454 -0.71 -1.13 20.77
C GLU A 454 0.24 -1.87 19.83
N ASP A 455 0.38 -3.18 20.00
CA ASP A 455 1.24 -4.02 19.19
C ASP A 455 0.79 -4.04 17.73
N ILE A 456 -0.50 -4.24 17.45
CA ILE A 456 -1.06 -4.20 16.10
C ILE A 456 -0.98 -2.80 15.49
N SER A 457 -1.15 -1.75 16.31
CA SER A 457 -1.13 -0.36 15.84
C SER A 457 0.28 0.15 15.52
N TYR A 458 1.34 -0.50 16.06
CA TYR A 458 2.70 0.04 15.95
C TYR A 458 3.80 -0.99 16.20
N ASN A 459 3.85 -1.65 17.38
CA ASN A 459 5.04 -2.40 17.81
C ASN A 459 5.34 -3.61 16.92
N ASN A 460 4.30 -4.30 16.42
CA ASN A 460 4.48 -5.45 15.54
C ASN A 460 5.18 -5.03 14.24
N ALA A 461 4.73 -3.96 13.58
CA ALA A 461 5.38 -3.45 12.37
C ALA A 461 6.82 -3.04 12.67
N LYS A 462 7.07 -2.27 13.74
CA LYS A 462 8.41 -1.84 14.12
C LYS A 462 9.39 -3.02 14.31
N GLY A 463 8.96 -4.07 15.00
CA GLY A 463 9.78 -5.27 15.22
C GLY A 463 9.94 -6.13 13.97
N TYR A 464 8.87 -6.31 13.19
CA TYR A 464 8.84 -7.17 12.01
C TYR A 464 9.75 -6.67 10.89
N PHE A 465 9.73 -5.36 10.62
CA PHE A 465 10.58 -4.70 9.63
C PHE A 465 11.96 -4.28 10.18
N LYS A 466 12.15 -4.29 11.49
CA LYS A 466 13.37 -3.79 12.16
C LYS A 466 13.65 -2.30 11.87
N PHE A 467 12.61 -1.45 11.90
CA PHE A 467 12.70 0.00 11.69
C PHE A 467 13.39 0.77 12.81
#